data_66804b42025a77a864b72efa293a17bd
#
_entry.id   66804b42025a77a864b72efa293a17bd
#
_cell.length_a   1.000
_cell.length_b   1.000
_cell.length_c   1.000
_cell.angle_alpha   90.00
_cell.angle_beta   90.00
_cell.angle_gamma   90.00
#
_symmetry.space_group_name_H-M   'P 1'
#
loop_
_entity.id
_entity.type
_entity.pdbx_description
1 polymer ?
#
loop_
_entity_poly.entity_id
_entity_poly.type
_entity_poly.pdbx_seq_one_letter_code
_entity_poly.pdbx_strand_id
1 'polypeptide(L)'
;FAGSEGLSIRDLRFILKLMVWLNTTSTGDREEIRLTNADQRLWERVCGRSGDDCYNRESDCFFRQARVKASESEILVVNHALLLANSQASGSLLPEYKYLVIDEAHHLESEATRQFGARVSRWEIFANLDRYLDTQGPFARIAVLVLSQAGSLLRDTLSPAVVTSSRDALDLVRGGLTAWFKSLSDLIQEPLSQKKSRGSDSVRIDDRVRDLPAWGLFMQQLDDLYVNASTALVQIRDLNDKLESAVDAGTIVSTPWISDLGICIQEVHDLFVFLSELVSHPRKDVVYWVTLDAAGEGVTVLESAPLEVSGLLQEKLYQDLESVVMTGATLTIQGEFDAMRDRLGFADAEEVVEQSPFNYKKNVLLVTPSDMPPIDSPKYEQALGDVEIG
;
A
#
# COMPACT_ATOMS: atom_id res chain seq x y z
N PHE A 1 -0.12 12.82 20.73
CA PHE A 1 -0.05 12.18 22.07
C PHE A 1 -0.53 13.09 23.22
N ALA A 2 -0.54 14.41 23.06
CA ALA A 2 -0.99 15.34 24.08
C ALA A 2 -2.51 15.55 23.99
N GLY A 3 -3.30 14.81 24.77
CA GLY A 3 -4.75 15.00 24.86
C GLY A 3 -5.59 13.77 25.16
N SER A 4 -4.99 12.59 25.31
CA SER A 4 -5.71 11.37 25.70
C SER A 4 -5.43 11.02 27.15
N GLU A 5 -6.42 10.51 27.84
CA GLU A 5 -6.31 9.90 29.16
C GLU A 5 -5.14 8.91 29.18
N GLY A 6 -4.09 9.26 29.93
CA GLY A 6 -2.98 8.40 30.33
C GLY A 6 -2.24 7.66 29.23
N LEU A 7 -1.13 8.20 28.75
CA LEU A 7 -0.17 7.45 27.91
C LEU A 7 0.18 6.12 28.59
N SER A 8 0.09 5.03 27.85
CA SER A 8 0.52 3.73 28.36
C SER A 8 2.05 3.72 28.56
N ILE A 9 2.55 2.83 29.38
CA ILE A 9 4.00 2.64 29.58
C ILE A 9 4.69 2.34 28.24
N ARG A 10 4.00 1.69 27.30
CA ARG A 10 4.48 1.41 25.95
C ARG A 10 4.64 2.69 25.13
N ASP A 11 3.63 3.57 25.15
CA ASP A 11 3.68 4.85 24.43
C ASP A 11 4.81 5.72 24.97
N LEU A 12 4.99 5.78 26.28
CA LEU A 12 6.08 6.52 26.91
C LEU A 12 7.46 5.96 26.50
N ARG A 13 7.63 4.64 26.49
CA ARG A 13 8.87 4.01 26.02
C ARG A 13 9.16 4.33 24.53
N PHE A 14 8.13 4.29 23.71
CA PHE A 14 8.26 4.63 22.29
C PHE A 14 8.63 6.11 22.11
N ILE A 15 7.96 7.03 22.81
CA ILE A 15 8.27 8.47 22.76
C ILE A 15 9.72 8.72 23.21
N LEU A 16 10.15 8.13 24.32
CA LEU A 16 11.55 8.27 24.79
C LEU A 16 12.56 7.74 23.77
N LYS A 17 12.24 6.61 23.13
CA LYS A 17 13.07 6.06 22.05
C LYS A 17 13.19 7.02 20.87
N LEU A 18 12.07 7.63 20.46
CA LEU A 18 12.07 8.66 19.41
C LEU A 18 12.87 9.90 19.81
N MET A 19 12.70 10.39 21.05
CA MET A 19 13.44 11.56 21.54
C MET A 19 14.96 11.35 21.52
N VAL A 20 15.41 10.16 21.91
CA VAL A 20 16.84 9.81 21.84
C VAL A 20 17.30 9.75 20.39
N TRP A 21 16.56 9.08 19.53
CA TRP A 21 16.89 8.93 18.11
C TRP A 21 16.90 10.29 17.38
N LEU A 22 15.93 11.16 17.62
CA LEU A 22 15.87 12.50 17.02
C LEU A 22 17.10 13.37 17.29
N ASN A 23 17.80 13.14 18.40
CA ASN A 23 19.06 13.85 18.69
C ASN A 23 20.28 13.27 17.94
N THR A 24 20.13 12.12 17.29
CA THR A 24 21.25 11.43 16.62
C THR A 24 21.05 11.28 15.12
N THR A 25 19.79 11.28 14.64
CA THR A 25 19.50 11.15 13.21
C THR A 25 19.78 12.46 12.47
N SER A 26 20.29 12.35 11.26
CA SER A 26 20.39 13.43 10.28
C SER A 26 19.45 13.25 9.08
N THR A 27 18.87 12.06 8.93
CA THR A 27 18.03 11.70 7.78
C THR A 27 16.56 11.50 8.13
N GLY A 28 16.26 11.16 9.39
CA GLY A 28 14.94 10.77 9.81
C GLY A 28 14.52 9.39 9.30
N ASP A 29 15.46 8.58 8.84
CA ASP A 29 15.19 7.26 8.28
C ASP A 29 14.82 6.27 9.38
N ARG A 30 13.72 5.56 9.14
CA ARG A 30 13.21 4.53 10.04
C ARG A 30 14.21 3.41 10.29
N GLU A 31 15.08 3.09 9.33
CA GLU A 31 16.06 2.00 9.46
C GLU A 31 17.14 2.30 10.50
N GLU A 32 17.36 3.58 10.84
CA GLU A 32 18.28 3.98 11.89
C GLU A 32 17.78 3.64 13.30
N ILE A 33 16.47 3.37 13.47
CA ILE A 33 15.85 3.07 14.76
C ILE A 33 15.31 1.65 14.81
N ARG A 34 15.75 0.86 15.81
CA ARG A 34 15.23 -0.50 16.02
C ARG A 34 13.81 -0.45 16.62
N LEU A 35 12.80 -0.75 15.81
CA LEU A 35 11.40 -0.83 16.20
C LEU A 35 11.00 -2.28 16.44
N THR A 36 10.27 -2.53 17.53
CA THR A 36 9.58 -3.81 17.73
C THR A 36 8.26 -3.82 16.93
N ASN A 37 7.65 -4.99 16.72
CA ASN A 37 6.33 -5.10 16.07
C ASN A 37 5.24 -4.24 16.76
N ALA A 38 5.38 -4.04 18.07
CA ALA A 38 4.47 -3.19 18.82
C ALA A 38 4.74 -1.69 18.61
N ASP A 39 6.01 -1.29 18.43
CA ASP A 39 6.41 0.09 18.13
C ASP A 39 5.98 0.48 16.71
N GLN A 40 5.86 -0.49 15.80
CA GLN A 40 5.55 -0.26 14.39
C GLN A 40 4.19 0.44 14.20
N ARG A 41 3.18 0.03 14.98
CA ARG A 41 1.85 0.69 14.98
C ARG A 41 1.90 2.12 15.51
N LEU A 42 2.81 2.40 16.45
CA LEU A 42 2.99 3.75 16.99
C LEU A 42 3.80 4.61 16.02
N TRP A 43 4.73 4.01 15.26
CA TRP A 43 5.48 4.69 14.21
C TRP A 43 4.57 5.26 13.13
N GLU A 44 3.55 4.53 12.70
CA GLU A 44 2.58 4.96 11.71
C GLU A 44 1.84 6.26 12.10
N ARG A 45 1.78 6.58 13.40
CA ARG A 45 1.18 7.82 13.92
C ARG A 45 2.11 9.02 13.91
N VAL A 46 3.40 8.82 13.71
CA VAL A 46 4.44 9.86 13.75
C VAL A 46 5.22 9.97 12.46
N CYS A 47 5.10 9.03 11.52
CA CYS A 47 5.73 9.11 10.22
C CYS A 47 5.04 10.18 9.34
N GLY A 48 5.84 10.82 8.48
CA GLY A 48 5.33 11.77 7.50
C GLY A 48 4.54 11.05 6.41
N ARG A 49 3.21 11.20 6.43
CA ARG A 49 2.31 10.64 5.39
C ARG A 49 1.81 11.70 4.41
N SER A 50 1.94 12.97 4.77
CA SER A 50 1.34 14.04 4.02
C SER A 50 2.29 14.60 2.96
N GLY A 51 1.72 14.80 1.78
CA GLY A 51 2.30 15.60 0.71
C GLY A 51 2.36 17.10 1.08
N ASP A 52 1.95 17.95 0.15
CA ASP A 52 2.12 19.41 0.24
C ASP A 52 1.36 20.09 1.39
N ASP A 53 0.38 19.40 2.01
CA ASP A 53 -0.45 19.92 3.11
C ASP A 53 0.12 19.72 4.52
N CYS A 54 1.41 19.37 4.64
CA CYS A 54 2.02 19.23 5.95
C CYS A 54 2.04 20.57 6.69
N TYR A 55 1.42 20.58 7.88
CA TYR A 55 1.32 21.77 8.75
C TYR A 55 2.67 22.36 9.14
N ASN A 56 3.69 21.51 9.22
CA ASN A 56 5.04 21.93 9.55
C ASN A 56 5.78 22.36 8.27
N ARG A 57 5.51 23.60 7.83
CA ARG A 57 6.28 24.26 6.75
C ARG A 57 7.69 24.65 7.19
N GLU A 58 8.09 24.29 8.40
CA GLU A 58 9.39 24.62 8.95
C GLU A 58 10.49 23.74 8.36
N SER A 59 11.71 24.25 8.35
CA SER A 59 12.92 23.66 7.77
C SER A 59 13.30 22.28 8.34
N ASP A 60 12.70 21.87 9.45
CA ASP A 60 13.12 20.72 10.25
C ASP A 60 12.42 19.40 9.90
N CYS A 61 11.55 19.37 8.87
CA CYS A 61 10.91 18.16 8.41
C CYS A 61 11.88 17.29 7.57
N PHE A 62 12.27 16.14 8.07
CA PHE A 62 13.18 15.23 7.38
C PHE A 62 12.68 14.81 5.99
N PHE A 63 11.38 14.53 5.84
CA PHE A 63 10.78 14.19 4.55
C PHE A 63 10.95 15.32 3.53
N ARG A 64 10.71 16.56 3.94
CA ARG A 64 10.89 17.74 3.07
C ARG A 64 12.36 17.96 2.73
N GLN A 65 13.25 17.84 3.71
CA GLN A 65 14.70 17.92 3.49
C GLN A 65 15.18 16.87 2.49
N ALA A 66 14.68 15.62 2.60
CA ALA A 66 14.98 14.56 1.65
C ALA A 66 14.51 14.90 0.23
N ARG A 67 13.30 15.45 0.07
CA ARG A 67 12.78 15.89 -1.25
C ARG A 67 13.59 17.06 -1.84
N VAL A 68 13.94 18.05 -1.02
CA VAL A 68 14.80 19.17 -1.47
C VAL A 68 16.14 18.65 -1.91
N LYS A 69 16.79 17.81 -1.10
CA LYS A 69 18.07 17.18 -1.44
C LYS A 69 17.97 16.34 -2.73
N ALA A 70 16.88 15.61 -2.91
CA ALA A 70 16.64 14.84 -4.14
C ALA A 70 16.54 15.77 -5.37
N SER A 71 15.82 16.91 -5.25
CA SER A 71 15.65 17.87 -6.35
C SER A 71 16.93 18.63 -6.71
N GLU A 72 17.91 18.71 -5.80
CA GLU A 72 19.20 19.35 -6.02
C GLU A 72 20.28 18.35 -6.48
N SER A 73 19.96 17.06 -6.55
CA SER A 73 20.93 16.01 -6.89
C SER A 73 21.01 15.82 -8.40
N GLU A 74 22.22 15.68 -8.93
CA GLU A 74 22.48 15.34 -10.34
C GLU A 74 22.18 13.87 -10.63
N ILE A 75 22.34 12.98 -9.64
CA ILE A 75 22.05 11.55 -9.70
C ILE A 75 21.20 11.18 -8.50
N LEU A 76 20.08 10.50 -8.77
CA LEU A 76 19.18 10.00 -7.74
C LEU A 76 19.12 8.47 -7.83
N VAL A 77 19.49 7.80 -6.73
CA VAL A 77 19.38 6.33 -6.62
C VAL A 77 18.17 5.99 -5.78
N VAL A 78 17.28 5.19 -6.35
CA VAL A 78 16.03 4.73 -5.71
C VAL A 78 15.84 3.23 -5.93
N ASN A 79 15.02 2.57 -5.12
CA ASN A 79 14.62 1.20 -5.41
C ASN A 79 13.49 1.15 -6.46
N HIS A 80 13.28 -0.02 -7.06
CA HIS A 80 12.24 -0.23 -8.07
C HIS A 80 10.84 0.12 -7.55
N ALA A 81 10.55 -0.15 -6.27
CA ALA A 81 9.26 0.15 -5.66
C ALA A 81 8.94 1.65 -5.72
N LEU A 82 9.89 2.50 -5.30
CA LEU A 82 9.70 3.95 -5.32
C LEU A 82 9.63 4.50 -6.75
N LEU A 83 10.44 3.96 -7.67
CA LEU A 83 10.39 4.30 -9.10
C LEU A 83 8.99 4.05 -9.69
N LEU A 84 8.44 2.85 -9.45
CA LEU A 84 7.13 2.45 -9.96
C LEU A 84 5.98 3.17 -9.23
N ALA A 85 6.10 3.42 -7.93
CA ALA A 85 5.14 4.25 -7.21
C ALA A 85 5.10 5.69 -7.76
N ASN A 86 6.27 6.25 -8.13
CA ASN A 86 6.33 7.56 -8.78
C ASN A 86 5.60 7.57 -10.13
N SER A 87 5.74 6.51 -10.92
CA SER A 87 5.06 6.40 -12.22
C SER A 87 3.54 6.29 -12.06
N GLN A 88 3.04 5.65 -11.00
CA GLN A 88 1.61 5.63 -10.68
C GLN A 88 1.09 6.99 -10.20
N ALA A 89 1.89 7.72 -9.43
CA ALA A 89 1.56 9.03 -8.92
C ALA A 89 1.78 10.16 -9.95
N SER A 90 1.84 9.84 -11.24
CA SER A 90 2.07 10.80 -12.34
C SER A 90 3.31 11.68 -12.12
N GLY A 91 4.38 11.09 -11.60
CA GLY A 91 5.67 11.77 -11.42
C GLY A 91 5.76 12.71 -10.22
N SER A 92 4.80 12.68 -9.29
CA SER A 92 4.76 13.65 -8.17
C SER A 92 5.68 13.32 -6.99
N LEU A 93 6.23 12.10 -6.92
CA LEU A 93 7.05 11.65 -5.79
C LEU A 93 8.54 11.96 -5.94
N LEU A 94 9.07 11.89 -7.17
CA LEU A 94 10.47 12.14 -7.49
C LEU A 94 10.60 13.43 -8.31
N PRO A 95 11.79 14.09 -8.31
CA PRO A 95 12.09 15.15 -9.26
C PRO A 95 11.96 14.67 -10.70
N GLU A 96 11.70 15.57 -11.64
CA GLU A 96 11.70 15.24 -13.07
C GLU A 96 13.06 14.69 -13.52
N TYR A 97 13.04 13.62 -14.30
CA TYR A 97 14.22 12.99 -14.87
C TYR A 97 13.94 12.54 -16.32
N LYS A 98 14.97 12.49 -17.13
CA LYS A 98 14.89 12.12 -18.55
C LYS A 98 15.70 10.87 -18.89
N TYR A 99 16.61 10.50 -18.03
CA TYR A 99 17.54 9.38 -18.19
C TYR A 99 17.32 8.41 -17.05
N LEU A 100 17.15 7.14 -17.36
CA LEU A 100 16.89 6.09 -16.38
C LEU A 100 17.83 4.91 -16.58
N VAL A 101 18.49 4.49 -15.51
CA VAL A 101 19.25 3.24 -15.47
C VAL A 101 18.59 2.31 -14.46
N ILE A 102 18.17 1.14 -14.93
CA ILE A 102 17.54 0.11 -14.11
C ILE A 102 18.52 -1.03 -13.94
N ASP A 103 19.11 -1.14 -12.76
CA ASP A 103 19.95 -2.25 -12.41
C ASP A 103 19.12 -3.44 -11.92
N GLU A 104 19.62 -4.67 -12.10
CA GLU A 104 18.88 -5.91 -11.79
C GLU A 104 17.46 -5.91 -12.40
N ALA A 105 17.37 -5.50 -13.67
CA ALA A 105 16.08 -5.28 -14.34
C ALA A 105 15.21 -6.53 -14.43
N HIS A 106 15.76 -7.72 -14.20
CA HIS A 106 14.99 -8.96 -14.08
C HIS A 106 13.97 -8.96 -12.92
N HIS A 107 14.14 -8.08 -11.94
CA HIS A 107 13.16 -7.90 -10.86
C HIS A 107 12.04 -6.92 -11.18
N LEU A 108 12.20 -6.13 -12.25
CA LEU A 108 11.25 -5.05 -12.56
C LEU A 108 9.84 -5.57 -12.86
N GLU A 109 9.72 -6.70 -13.58
CA GLU A 109 8.41 -7.32 -13.89
C GLU A 109 7.65 -7.69 -12.61
N SER A 110 8.30 -8.39 -11.69
CA SER A 110 7.67 -8.82 -10.45
C SER A 110 7.31 -7.64 -9.56
N GLU A 111 8.16 -6.64 -9.51
CA GLU A 111 7.90 -5.41 -8.77
C GLU A 111 6.78 -4.58 -9.40
N ALA A 112 6.74 -4.47 -10.74
CA ALA A 112 5.67 -3.81 -11.46
C ALA A 112 4.32 -4.52 -11.27
N THR A 113 4.30 -5.86 -11.33
CA THR A 113 3.10 -6.65 -11.05
C THR A 113 2.55 -6.35 -9.65
N ARG A 114 3.42 -6.22 -8.67
CA ARG A 114 3.05 -5.88 -7.30
C ARG A 114 2.57 -4.44 -7.17
N GLN A 115 3.27 -3.48 -7.79
CA GLN A 115 2.96 -2.05 -7.68
C GLN A 115 1.73 -1.64 -8.48
N PHE A 116 1.54 -2.20 -9.69
CA PHE A 116 0.35 -1.93 -10.51
C PHE A 116 -0.86 -2.78 -10.12
N GLY A 117 -0.68 -3.75 -9.22
CA GLY A 117 -1.75 -4.43 -8.54
C GLY A 117 -2.32 -3.61 -7.39
N ALA A 118 -3.37 -4.13 -6.77
CA ALA A 118 -3.92 -3.60 -5.53
C ALA A 118 -3.84 -4.64 -4.42
N ARG A 119 -3.54 -4.17 -3.22
CA ARG A 119 -3.55 -4.99 -2.01
C ARG A 119 -4.24 -4.20 -0.91
N VAL A 120 -5.36 -4.73 -0.42
CA VAL A 120 -6.21 -4.08 0.56
C VAL A 120 -6.38 -5.02 1.75
N SER A 121 -5.80 -4.65 2.88
CA SER A 121 -5.90 -5.42 4.13
C SER A 121 -7.20 -5.06 4.87
N ARG A 122 -7.97 -6.08 5.26
CA ARG A 122 -9.14 -5.90 6.13
C ARG A 122 -8.79 -5.12 7.39
N TRP A 123 -7.65 -5.46 8.00
CA TRP A 123 -7.22 -4.78 9.21
C TRP A 123 -6.97 -3.27 8.97
N GLU A 124 -6.31 -2.91 7.87
CA GLU A 124 -6.04 -1.51 7.51
C GLU A 124 -7.32 -0.72 7.25
N ILE A 125 -8.28 -1.31 6.52
CA ILE A 125 -9.60 -0.69 6.29
C ILE A 125 -10.24 -0.32 7.62
N PHE A 126 -10.36 -1.29 8.53
CA PHE A 126 -11.03 -1.05 9.81
C PHE A 126 -10.22 -0.13 10.72
N ALA A 127 -8.90 -0.24 10.75
CA ALA A 127 -8.05 0.67 11.52
C ALA A 127 -8.17 2.12 11.04
N ASN A 128 -8.27 2.35 9.73
CA ASN A 128 -8.48 3.69 9.16
C ASN A 128 -9.88 4.22 9.51
N LEU A 129 -10.93 3.42 9.30
CA LEU A 129 -12.30 3.83 9.65
C LEU A 129 -12.45 4.10 11.16
N ASP A 130 -11.90 3.24 12.00
CA ASP A 130 -11.92 3.42 13.45
C ASP A 130 -11.19 4.70 13.87
N ARG A 131 -10.09 5.06 13.22
CA ARG A 131 -9.37 6.32 13.45
C ARG A 131 -10.25 7.55 13.21
N TYR A 132 -11.07 7.55 12.15
CA TYR A 132 -11.99 8.65 11.86
C TYR A 132 -13.17 8.70 12.84
N LEU A 133 -13.68 7.53 13.23
CA LEU A 133 -14.84 7.38 14.11
C LEU A 133 -14.52 7.48 15.61
N ASP A 134 -13.23 7.47 15.96
CA ASP A 134 -12.75 7.54 17.36
C ASP A 134 -13.25 8.81 18.08
N THR A 135 -13.40 8.71 19.40
CA THR A 135 -13.79 9.83 20.28
C THR A 135 -12.78 10.98 20.29
N GLN A 136 -11.57 10.76 19.82
CA GLN A 136 -10.51 11.75 19.60
C GLN A 136 -10.23 11.97 18.10
N GLY A 137 -11.01 11.35 17.24
CA GLY A 137 -10.86 11.43 15.78
C GLY A 137 -11.34 12.78 15.22
N PRO A 138 -11.21 12.95 13.87
CA PRO A 138 -11.55 14.20 13.20
C PRO A 138 -12.98 14.66 13.48
N PHE A 139 -13.98 13.78 13.36
CA PHE A 139 -15.38 14.15 13.60
C PHE A 139 -15.64 14.66 15.02
N ALA A 140 -15.04 14.03 16.02
CA ALA A 140 -15.20 14.46 17.43
C ALA A 140 -14.58 15.84 17.65
N ARG A 141 -13.40 16.10 17.08
CA ARG A 141 -12.71 17.38 17.17
C ARG A 141 -13.46 18.50 16.45
N ILE A 142 -13.99 18.21 15.25
CA ILE A 142 -14.84 19.13 14.50
C ILE A 142 -16.11 19.45 15.29
N ALA A 143 -16.75 18.46 15.91
CA ALA A 143 -17.93 18.70 16.73
C ALA A 143 -17.63 19.63 17.90
N VAL A 144 -16.50 19.45 18.59
CA VAL A 144 -16.05 20.35 19.67
C VAL A 144 -15.77 21.76 19.13
N LEU A 145 -15.10 21.87 17.97
CA LEU A 145 -14.87 23.17 17.33
C LEU A 145 -16.18 23.91 17.06
N VAL A 146 -17.14 23.24 16.39
CA VAL A 146 -18.44 23.82 16.03
C VAL A 146 -19.23 24.24 17.28
N LEU A 147 -19.16 23.45 18.35
CA LEU A 147 -19.80 23.80 19.64
C LEU A 147 -19.12 24.98 20.35
N SER A 148 -17.79 25.08 20.26
CA SER A 148 -17.02 26.17 20.91
C SER A 148 -17.21 27.53 20.25
N GLN A 149 -17.56 27.55 18.95
CA GLN A 149 -17.78 28.76 18.14
C GLN A 149 -19.23 29.30 18.28
N ALA A 150 -19.83 29.20 19.45
CA ALA A 150 -21.19 29.64 19.75
C ALA A 150 -21.36 31.14 19.47
N GLY A 151 -22.04 31.49 18.36
CA GLY A 151 -22.36 32.87 17.96
C GLY A 151 -21.58 33.42 16.75
N SER A 152 -20.78 32.58 16.09
CA SER A 152 -20.07 32.96 14.86
C SER A 152 -20.84 32.53 13.60
N LEU A 153 -20.50 33.13 12.44
CA LEU A 153 -20.94 32.76 11.10
C LEU A 153 -20.79 31.25 10.81
N LEU A 154 -19.88 30.57 11.52
CA LEU A 154 -19.66 29.14 11.37
C LEU A 154 -20.90 28.32 11.74
N ARG A 155 -21.69 28.75 12.75
CA ARG A 155 -22.91 28.04 13.18
C ARG A 155 -24.04 28.08 12.16
N ASP A 156 -24.08 29.11 11.35
CA ASP A 156 -25.09 29.24 10.30
C ASP A 156 -24.79 28.34 9.09
N THR A 157 -23.51 28.03 8.87
CA THR A 157 -23.05 27.18 7.76
C THR A 157 -22.75 25.74 8.20
N LEU A 158 -22.34 25.53 9.45
CA LEU A 158 -21.89 24.24 9.98
C LEU A 158 -22.59 23.91 11.29
N SER A 159 -23.63 23.11 11.25
CA SER A 159 -24.35 22.68 12.47
C SER A 159 -23.75 21.38 13.04
N PRO A 160 -23.83 21.17 14.37
CA PRO A 160 -23.45 19.89 14.98
C PRO A 160 -24.15 18.68 14.36
N ALA A 161 -25.38 18.86 13.84
CA ALA A 161 -26.14 17.80 13.18
C ALA A 161 -25.46 17.32 11.88
N VAL A 162 -24.84 18.21 11.10
CA VAL A 162 -24.09 17.86 9.89
C VAL A 162 -22.88 16.98 10.24
N VAL A 163 -22.15 17.36 11.27
CA VAL A 163 -20.98 16.57 11.74
C VAL A 163 -21.41 15.19 12.20
N THR A 164 -22.50 15.11 12.99
CA THR A 164 -23.02 13.85 13.50
C THR A 164 -23.54 12.98 12.34
N SER A 165 -24.30 13.52 11.40
CA SER A 165 -24.81 12.75 10.26
C SER A 165 -23.71 12.21 9.36
N SER A 166 -22.64 12.99 9.12
CA SER A 166 -21.47 12.52 8.35
C SER A 166 -20.73 11.38 9.05
N ARG A 167 -20.56 11.50 10.36
CA ARG A 167 -19.96 10.43 11.18
C ARG A 167 -20.81 9.17 11.17
N ASP A 168 -22.12 9.29 11.39
CA ASP A 168 -23.03 8.15 11.43
C ASP A 168 -23.14 7.46 10.06
N ALA A 169 -23.08 8.22 8.96
CA ALA A 169 -23.02 7.66 7.61
C ALA A 169 -21.72 6.83 7.40
N LEU A 170 -20.58 7.28 7.90
CA LEU A 170 -19.35 6.52 7.82
C LEU A 170 -19.39 5.26 8.72
N ASP A 171 -20.04 5.33 9.89
CA ASP A 171 -20.21 4.17 10.77
C ASP A 171 -21.13 3.11 10.15
N LEU A 172 -22.14 3.52 9.39
CA LEU A 172 -22.97 2.60 8.57
C LEU A 172 -22.11 1.88 7.51
N VAL A 173 -21.21 2.59 6.84
CA VAL A 173 -20.25 1.97 5.90
C VAL A 173 -19.39 0.94 6.59
N ARG A 174 -18.84 1.27 7.77
CA ARG A 174 -18.03 0.37 8.59
C ARG A 174 -18.80 -0.89 8.98
N GLY A 175 -20.04 -0.72 9.45
CA GLY A 175 -20.93 -1.84 9.79
C GLY A 175 -21.22 -2.73 8.59
N GLY A 176 -21.55 -2.12 7.45
CA GLY A 176 -21.79 -2.82 6.19
C GLY A 176 -20.58 -3.61 5.68
N LEU A 177 -19.37 -3.03 5.75
CA LEU A 177 -18.13 -3.73 5.41
C LEU A 177 -17.89 -4.95 6.31
N THR A 178 -18.23 -4.86 7.59
CA THR A 178 -18.13 -6.00 8.52
C THR A 178 -19.01 -7.16 8.07
N ALA A 179 -20.25 -6.89 7.71
CA ALA A 179 -21.19 -7.88 7.21
C ALA A 179 -20.75 -8.44 5.85
N TRP A 180 -20.28 -7.58 4.96
CA TRP A 180 -19.80 -7.95 3.62
C TRP A 180 -18.56 -8.87 3.69
N PHE A 181 -17.57 -8.58 4.50
CA PHE A 181 -16.40 -9.45 4.69
C PHE A 181 -16.77 -10.82 5.25
N LYS A 182 -17.78 -10.86 6.15
CA LYS A 182 -18.32 -12.13 6.64
C LYS A 182 -18.96 -12.92 5.51
N SER A 183 -19.83 -12.30 4.72
CA SER A 183 -20.48 -12.95 3.58
C SER A 183 -19.48 -13.45 2.54
N LEU A 184 -18.41 -12.69 2.27
CA LEU A 184 -17.32 -13.14 1.41
C LEU A 184 -16.60 -14.37 1.98
N SER A 185 -16.31 -14.36 3.28
CA SER A 185 -15.68 -15.52 3.96
C SER A 185 -16.57 -16.75 3.86
N ASP A 186 -17.88 -16.62 4.10
CA ASP A 186 -18.83 -17.73 4.01
C ASP A 186 -18.93 -18.26 2.56
N LEU A 187 -18.92 -17.36 1.55
CA LEU A 187 -19.01 -17.70 0.14
C LEU A 187 -17.83 -18.54 -0.36
N ILE A 188 -16.61 -18.23 0.10
CA ILE A 188 -15.39 -18.91 -0.37
C ILE A 188 -15.07 -20.22 0.37
N GLN A 189 -15.81 -20.56 1.42
CA GLN A 189 -15.61 -21.82 2.17
C GLN A 189 -15.85 -23.07 1.29
N GLU A 190 -16.83 -23.01 0.40
CA GLU A 190 -17.14 -24.13 -0.50
C GLU A 190 -15.99 -24.40 -1.50
N PRO A 191 -15.47 -23.41 -2.24
CA PRO A 191 -14.28 -23.60 -3.09
C PRO A 191 -13.04 -24.09 -2.34
N LEU A 192 -12.84 -23.68 -1.10
CA LEU A 192 -11.73 -24.13 -0.27
C LEU A 192 -11.82 -25.58 0.14
N SER A 193 -13.02 -26.07 0.47
CA SER A 193 -13.24 -27.47 0.88
C SER A 193 -12.85 -28.47 -0.21
N GLN A 194 -12.86 -28.03 -1.49
CA GLN A 194 -12.48 -28.84 -2.65
C GLN A 194 -10.98 -28.82 -2.92
N LYS A 195 -10.24 -27.81 -2.44
CA LYS A 195 -8.78 -27.71 -2.57
C LYS A 195 -8.06 -28.24 -1.33
N LYS A 196 -7.88 -29.56 -1.24
CA LYS A 196 -6.96 -30.20 -0.28
C LYS A 196 -5.50 -30.08 -0.74
N SER A 197 -4.98 -28.91 -1.04
CA SER A 197 -3.55 -28.75 -1.30
C SER A 197 -2.91 -27.93 -0.18
N ARG A 198 -1.96 -28.54 0.50
CA ARG A 198 -1.09 -27.92 1.50
C ARG A 198 -0.44 -26.67 0.92
N GLY A 199 -0.69 -25.50 1.51
CA GLY A 199 0.23 -24.39 1.42
C GLY A 199 -0.26 -23.07 0.82
N SER A 200 -1.55 -22.89 0.46
CA SER A 200 -2.06 -21.58 0.00
C SER A 200 -3.39 -21.27 0.67
N ASP A 201 -3.36 -20.34 1.61
CA ASP A 201 -4.56 -19.79 2.26
C ASP A 201 -5.25 -18.73 1.36
N SER A 202 -5.06 -18.83 0.03
CA SER A 202 -5.60 -17.86 -0.93
C SER A 202 -6.56 -18.53 -1.92
N VAL A 203 -7.65 -17.80 -2.25
CA VAL A 203 -8.67 -18.22 -3.21
C VAL A 203 -8.76 -17.21 -4.33
N ARG A 204 -8.59 -17.67 -5.56
CA ARG A 204 -8.79 -16.85 -6.76
C ARG A 204 -10.28 -16.63 -6.98
N ILE A 205 -10.67 -15.39 -7.23
CA ILE A 205 -12.03 -15.00 -7.59
C ILE A 205 -12.17 -15.08 -9.12
N ASP A 206 -12.38 -16.28 -9.62
CA ASP A 206 -12.58 -16.58 -11.04
C ASP A 206 -14.06 -16.87 -11.34
N ASP A 207 -14.36 -17.25 -12.58
CA ASP A 207 -15.73 -17.52 -13.02
C ASP A 207 -16.41 -18.62 -12.20
N ARG A 208 -15.64 -19.61 -11.68
CA ARG A 208 -16.20 -20.67 -10.83
C ARG A 208 -16.72 -20.13 -9.51
N VAL A 209 -16.05 -19.14 -8.93
CA VAL A 209 -16.52 -18.48 -7.71
C VAL A 209 -17.70 -17.59 -8.03
N ARG A 210 -17.67 -16.90 -9.19
CA ARG A 210 -18.76 -16.02 -9.64
C ARG A 210 -20.02 -16.76 -10.08
N ASP A 211 -19.92 -18.01 -10.49
CA ASP A 211 -21.04 -18.88 -10.87
C ASP A 211 -21.72 -19.54 -9.65
N LEU A 212 -21.22 -19.33 -8.43
CA LEU A 212 -21.87 -19.85 -7.22
C LEU A 212 -23.26 -19.24 -7.04
N PRO A 213 -24.27 -20.03 -6.64
CA PRO A 213 -25.64 -19.52 -6.45
C PRO A 213 -25.73 -18.35 -5.47
N ALA A 214 -24.84 -18.29 -4.48
CA ALA A 214 -24.79 -17.22 -3.48
C ALA A 214 -24.14 -15.93 -4.01
N TRP A 215 -23.45 -15.96 -5.17
CA TRP A 215 -22.76 -14.80 -5.70
C TRP A 215 -23.69 -13.61 -6.00
N GLY A 216 -24.89 -13.87 -6.53
CA GLY A 216 -25.87 -12.83 -6.82
C GLY A 216 -26.32 -12.05 -5.58
N LEU A 217 -26.54 -12.75 -4.45
CA LEU A 217 -26.86 -12.10 -3.17
C LEU A 217 -25.68 -11.32 -2.62
N PHE A 218 -24.47 -11.86 -2.79
CA PHE A 218 -23.23 -11.19 -2.38
C PHE A 218 -22.99 -9.89 -3.17
N MET A 219 -23.24 -9.88 -4.47
CA MET A 219 -23.20 -8.66 -5.30
C MET A 219 -24.22 -7.63 -4.82
N GLN A 220 -25.45 -8.05 -4.55
CA GLN A 220 -26.48 -7.14 -4.04
C GLN A 220 -26.09 -6.48 -2.72
N GLN A 221 -25.44 -7.21 -1.82
CA GLN A 221 -24.90 -6.63 -0.57
C GLN A 221 -23.85 -5.56 -0.83
N LEU A 222 -23.02 -5.73 -1.87
CA LEU A 222 -22.06 -4.70 -2.27
C LEU A 222 -22.75 -3.47 -2.83
N ASP A 223 -23.79 -3.64 -3.64
CA ASP A 223 -24.59 -2.53 -4.20
C ASP A 223 -25.24 -1.70 -3.08
N ASP A 224 -25.85 -2.37 -2.09
CA ASP A 224 -26.43 -1.71 -0.92
C ASP A 224 -25.36 -0.94 -0.11
N LEU A 225 -24.20 -1.56 0.06
CA LEU A 225 -23.06 -0.94 0.74
C LEU A 225 -22.50 0.26 -0.05
N TYR A 226 -22.52 0.19 -1.39
CA TYR A 226 -22.10 1.28 -2.26
C TYR A 226 -23.02 2.50 -2.14
N VAL A 227 -24.33 2.30 -1.98
CA VAL A 227 -25.28 3.38 -1.71
C VAL A 227 -24.95 4.09 -0.40
N ASN A 228 -24.66 3.33 0.66
CA ASN A 228 -24.27 3.88 1.95
C ASN A 228 -22.94 4.65 1.84
N ALA A 229 -21.95 4.10 1.14
CA ALA A 229 -20.64 4.75 0.92
C ALA A 229 -20.79 6.04 0.11
N SER A 230 -21.60 6.04 -0.95
CA SER A 230 -21.87 7.23 -1.75
C SER A 230 -22.51 8.33 -0.91
N THR A 231 -23.46 7.96 -0.05
CA THR A 231 -24.11 8.89 0.89
C THR A 231 -23.09 9.47 1.88
N ALA A 232 -22.25 8.61 2.47
CA ALA A 232 -21.20 9.05 3.39
C ALA A 232 -20.21 10.00 2.70
N LEU A 233 -19.76 9.65 1.48
CA LEU A 233 -18.83 10.47 0.71
C LEU A 233 -19.40 11.87 0.39
N VAL A 234 -20.68 11.95 0.00
CA VAL A 234 -21.34 13.23 -0.26
C VAL A 234 -21.41 14.08 1.02
N GLN A 235 -21.79 13.48 2.13
CA GLN A 235 -21.91 14.21 3.40
C GLN A 235 -20.56 14.65 3.96
N ILE A 236 -19.52 13.79 3.88
CA ILE A 236 -18.18 14.12 4.36
C ILE A 236 -17.55 15.19 3.46
N ARG A 237 -17.78 15.13 2.15
CA ARG A 237 -17.31 16.15 1.20
C ARG A 237 -17.95 17.52 1.47
N ASP A 238 -19.28 17.57 1.65
CA ASP A 238 -19.98 18.81 2.01
C ASP A 238 -19.45 19.41 3.33
N LEU A 239 -19.16 18.52 4.33
CA LEU A 239 -18.55 18.94 5.58
C LEU A 239 -17.14 19.50 5.37
N ASN A 240 -16.30 18.82 4.57
CA ASN A 240 -14.93 19.25 4.27
C ASN A 240 -14.90 20.59 3.53
N ASP A 241 -15.73 20.76 2.49
CA ASP A 241 -15.81 21.98 1.70
C ASP A 241 -16.23 23.19 2.54
N LYS A 242 -17.14 23.00 3.50
CA LYS A 242 -17.55 24.02 4.46
C LYS A 242 -16.43 24.40 5.42
N LEU A 243 -15.65 23.42 5.88
CA LEU A 243 -14.50 23.66 6.75
C LEU A 243 -13.38 24.40 6.01
N GLU A 244 -13.04 23.98 4.79
CA GLU A 244 -12.06 24.66 3.94
C GLU A 244 -12.47 26.12 3.66
N SER A 245 -13.73 26.33 3.29
CA SER A 245 -14.27 27.69 3.10
C SER A 245 -14.16 28.55 4.36
N ALA A 246 -14.34 27.98 5.54
CA ALA A 246 -14.19 28.69 6.82
C ALA A 246 -12.71 28.99 7.15
N VAL A 247 -11.78 28.11 6.73
CA VAL A 247 -10.33 28.35 6.82
C VAL A 247 -9.94 29.50 5.89
N ASP A 248 -10.37 29.49 4.64
CA ASP A 248 -10.07 30.51 3.64
C ASP A 248 -10.62 31.90 4.05
N ALA A 249 -11.80 31.91 4.68
CA ALA A 249 -12.39 33.10 5.25
C ALA A 249 -11.70 33.59 6.55
N GLY A 250 -10.70 32.85 7.05
CA GLY A 250 -10.02 33.19 8.31
C GLY A 250 -10.89 33.02 9.57
N THR A 251 -12.03 32.33 9.44
CA THR A 251 -12.95 32.07 10.56
C THR A 251 -12.43 31.00 11.51
N ILE A 252 -11.72 30.01 10.96
CA ILE A 252 -11.03 28.97 11.73
C ILE A 252 -9.60 28.82 11.24
N VAL A 253 -8.75 28.30 12.11
CA VAL A 253 -7.37 27.94 11.75
C VAL A 253 -7.37 26.56 11.13
N SER A 254 -6.67 26.41 10.01
CA SER A 254 -6.44 25.10 9.40
C SER A 254 -5.77 24.17 10.39
N THR A 255 -6.21 22.93 10.46
CA THR A 255 -5.74 21.92 11.43
C THR A 255 -5.58 20.56 10.74
N PRO A 256 -4.67 19.67 11.21
CA PRO A 256 -4.44 18.37 10.58
C PRO A 256 -5.70 17.51 10.41
N TRP A 257 -6.64 17.60 11.35
CA TRP A 257 -7.86 16.79 11.31
C TRP A 257 -8.90 17.28 10.28
N ILE A 258 -8.77 18.50 9.72
CA ILE A 258 -9.53 18.94 8.53
C ILE A 258 -8.98 18.23 7.30
N SER A 259 -7.66 18.21 7.10
CA SER A 259 -7.02 17.46 6.01
C SER A 259 -7.29 15.94 6.11
N ASP A 260 -7.43 15.40 7.32
CA ASP A 260 -7.82 14.00 7.53
C ASP A 260 -9.17 13.63 6.90
N LEU A 261 -10.12 14.58 6.76
CA LEU A 261 -11.39 14.32 6.06
C LEU A 261 -11.19 14.14 4.55
N GLY A 262 -10.32 14.94 3.94
CA GLY A 262 -9.95 14.78 2.53
C GLY A 262 -9.33 13.41 2.27
N ILE A 263 -8.44 12.97 3.17
CA ILE A 263 -7.83 11.63 3.11
C ILE A 263 -8.91 10.55 3.29
N CYS A 264 -9.83 10.72 4.24
CA CYS A 264 -10.95 9.79 4.45
C CYS A 264 -11.80 9.63 3.18
N ILE A 265 -12.14 10.73 2.52
CA ILE A 265 -12.90 10.72 1.26
C ILE A 265 -12.17 9.87 0.21
N GLN A 266 -10.87 10.10 0.04
CA GLN A 266 -10.06 9.37 -0.94
C GLN A 266 -9.93 7.90 -0.60
N GLU A 267 -9.60 7.55 0.65
CA GLU A 267 -9.46 6.15 1.10
C GLU A 267 -10.78 5.37 0.92
N VAL A 268 -11.92 5.96 1.26
CA VAL A 268 -13.23 5.31 1.05
C VAL A 268 -13.55 5.18 -0.43
N HIS A 269 -13.30 6.22 -1.23
CA HIS A 269 -13.52 6.18 -2.68
C HIS A 269 -12.70 5.06 -3.34
N ASP A 270 -11.40 5.02 -3.09
CA ASP A 270 -10.49 4.04 -3.71
C ASP A 270 -10.82 2.61 -3.29
N LEU A 271 -11.20 2.41 -2.02
CA LEU A 271 -11.69 1.12 -1.54
C LEU A 271 -12.89 0.65 -2.37
N PHE A 272 -13.89 1.50 -2.59
CA PHE A 272 -15.10 1.12 -3.30
C PHE A 272 -14.89 0.95 -4.80
N VAL A 273 -13.98 1.69 -5.41
CA VAL A 273 -13.52 1.44 -6.79
C VAL A 273 -12.94 0.03 -6.88
N PHE A 274 -12.02 -0.31 -5.99
CA PHE A 274 -11.41 -1.64 -5.96
C PHE A 274 -12.42 -2.76 -5.69
N LEU A 275 -13.35 -2.60 -4.75
CA LEU A 275 -14.40 -3.59 -4.48
C LEU A 275 -15.33 -3.79 -5.68
N SER A 276 -15.64 -2.72 -6.40
CA SER A 276 -16.43 -2.78 -7.64
C SER A 276 -15.72 -3.58 -8.74
N GLU A 277 -14.43 -3.36 -8.93
CA GLU A 277 -13.61 -4.15 -9.87
C GLU A 277 -13.52 -5.62 -9.45
N LEU A 278 -13.28 -5.89 -8.17
CA LEU A 278 -13.19 -7.26 -7.65
C LEU A 278 -14.47 -8.07 -7.89
N VAL A 279 -15.64 -7.46 -7.68
CA VAL A 279 -16.93 -8.17 -7.59
C VAL A 279 -17.76 -7.99 -8.85
N SER A 280 -18.06 -6.74 -9.22
CA SER A 280 -19.10 -6.41 -10.21
C SER A 280 -18.54 -6.19 -11.62
N HIS A 281 -17.36 -5.61 -11.73
CA HIS A 281 -16.77 -5.19 -13.01
C HIS A 281 -15.29 -5.63 -13.14
N PRO A 282 -15.02 -6.97 -13.10
CA PRO A 282 -13.65 -7.44 -13.16
C PRO A 282 -13.03 -7.11 -14.52
N ARG A 283 -11.82 -6.58 -14.47
CA ARG A 283 -11.01 -6.36 -15.66
C ARG A 283 -10.48 -7.69 -16.19
N LYS A 284 -10.50 -7.87 -17.51
CA LYS A 284 -10.04 -9.11 -18.16
C LYS A 284 -8.54 -9.32 -18.09
N ASP A 285 -7.80 -8.23 -17.98
CA ASP A 285 -6.33 -8.18 -17.90
C ASP A 285 -5.81 -8.22 -16.46
N VAL A 286 -6.70 -8.43 -15.46
CA VAL A 286 -6.36 -8.46 -14.03
C VAL A 286 -6.84 -9.76 -13.38
N VAL A 287 -6.01 -10.33 -12.53
CA VAL A 287 -6.37 -11.45 -11.65
C VAL A 287 -6.72 -10.94 -10.27
N TYR A 288 -7.79 -11.46 -9.69
CA TYR A 288 -8.24 -11.13 -8.33
C TYR A 288 -8.20 -12.36 -7.44
N TRP A 289 -7.75 -12.18 -6.20
CA TRP A 289 -7.78 -13.24 -5.19
C TRP A 289 -7.95 -12.67 -3.79
N VAL A 290 -8.33 -13.53 -2.87
CA VAL A 290 -8.45 -13.22 -1.45
C VAL A 290 -7.56 -14.14 -0.64
N THR A 291 -6.97 -13.63 0.41
CA THR A 291 -6.16 -14.40 1.36
C THR A 291 -6.91 -14.51 2.68
N LEU A 292 -6.86 -15.70 3.27
CA LEU A 292 -7.51 -16.04 4.53
C LEU A 292 -6.55 -15.88 5.70
N ASP A 293 -7.10 -15.84 6.90
CA ASP A 293 -6.32 -15.96 8.13
C ASP A 293 -5.74 -17.39 8.29
N ALA A 294 -4.81 -17.55 9.24
CA ALA A 294 -4.13 -18.81 9.49
C ALA A 294 -5.08 -19.94 9.94
N ALA A 295 -6.27 -19.62 10.43
CA ALA A 295 -7.32 -20.57 10.78
C ALA A 295 -8.20 -20.95 9.58
N GLY A 296 -8.10 -20.18 8.46
CA GLY A 296 -8.94 -20.34 7.27
C GLY A 296 -10.40 -19.89 7.49
N GLU A 297 -10.65 -19.12 8.55
CA GLU A 297 -12.01 -18.75 8.98
C GLU A 297 -12.48 -17.40 8.43
N GLY A 298 -11.54 -16.54 8.00
CA GLY A 298 -11.90 -15.20 7.54
C GLY A 298 -10.97 -14.61 6.49
N VAL A 299 -11.54 -13.83 5.56
CA VAL A 299 -10.76 -13.05 4.59
C VAL A 299 -10.01 -11.94 5.32
N THR A 300 -8.71 -11.89 5.10
CA THR A 300 -7.81 -10.90 5.71
C THR A 300 -7.29 -9.91 4.70
N VAL A 301 -7.07 -10.33 3.43
CA VAL A 301 -6.51 -9.47 2.38
C VAL A 301 -7.27 -9.71 1.09
N LEU A 302 -7.57 -8.64 0.38
CA LEU A 302 -8.08 -8.62 -0.98
C LEU A 302 -6.94 -8.15 -1.88
N GLU A 303 -6.72 -8.85 -2.98
CA GLU A 303 -5.57 -8.56 -3.85
C GLU A 303 -5.96 -8.64 -5.33
N SER A 304 -5.28 -7.83 -6.14
CA SER A 304 -5.32 -7.95 -7.59
C SER A 304 -3.94 -7.73 -8.19
N ALA A 305 -3.72 -8.31 -9.36
CA ALA A 305 -2.52 -8.06 -10.13
C ALA A 305 -2.82 -8.07 -11.64
N PRO A 306 -2.18 -7.20 -12.42
CA PRO A 306 -2.25 -7.28 -13.87
C PRO A 306 -1.64 -8.58 -14.38
N LEU A 307 -2.21 -9.15 -15.45
CA LEU A 307 -1.67 -10.35 -16.11
C LEU A 307 -0.37 -10.03 -16.84
N GLU A 308 -0.28 -8.83 -17.39
CA GLU A 308 0.88 -8.33 -18.14
C GLU A 308 1.18 -6.90 -17.70
N VAL A 309 2.45 -6.60 -17.50
CA VAL A 309 2.90 -5.27 -17.09
C VAL A 309 3.62 -4.50 -18.20
N SER A 310 3.92 -5.15 -19.30
CA SER A 310 4.70 -4.59 -20.43
C SER A 310 4.09 -3.27 -20.95
N GLY A 311 2.80 -3.26 -21.25
CA GLY A 311 2.09 -2.06 -21.69
C GLY A 311 2.02 -0.97 -20.62
N LEU A 312 1.85 -1.35 -19.35
CA LEU A 312 1.82 -0.40 -18.23
C LEU A 312 3.20 0.25 -18.01
N LEU A 313 4.27 -0.52 -18.16
CA LEU A 313 5.64 0.01 -18.09
C LEU A 313 5.94 0.98 -19.24
N GLN A 314 5.51 0.64 -20.45
CA GLN A 314 5.65 1.55 -21.60
C GLN A 314 4.94 2.87 -21.36
N GLU A 315 3.65 2.81 -21.01
CA GLU A 315 2.80 3.98 -20.85
C GLU A 315 3.23 4.85 -19.67
N LYS A 316 3.53 4.23 -18.51
CA LYS A 316 3.70 4.96 -17.25
C LYS A 316 5.14 5.23 -16.88
N LEU A 317 6.10 4.46 -17.41
CA LEU A 317 7.49 4.58 -16.99
C LEU A 317 8.41 5.07 -18.13
N TYR A 318 8.25 4.59 -19.38
CA TYR A 318 9.23 4.87 -20.42
C TYR A 318 8.85 6.00 -21.37
N GLN A 319 7.55 6.27 -21.53
CA GLN A 319 7.02 7.13 -22.61
C GLN A 319 7.65 8.52 -22.67
N ASP A 320 7.93 9.13 -21.50
CA ASP A 320 8.42 10.50 -21.39
C ASP A 320 9.96 10.58 -21.22
N LEU A 321 10.67 9.44 -21.29
CA LEU A 321 12.12 9.40 -21.09
C LEU A 321 12.89 9.51 -22.40
N GLU A 322 14.01 10.23 -22.36
CA GLU A 322 14.94 10.36 -23.51
C GLU A 322 15.79 9.11 -23.68
N SER A 323 16.13 8.42 -22.58
CA SER A 323 16.91 7.18 -22.62
C SER A 323 16.63 6.30 -21.41
N VAL A 324 16.52 5.00 -21.65
CA VAL A 324 16.41 3.96 -20.63
C VAL A 324 17.47 2.90 -20.86
N VAL A 325 18.22 2.58 -19.83
CA VAL A 325 19.21 1.50 -19.84
C VAL A 325 18.80 0.46 -18.81
N MET A 326 18.70 -0.79 -19.25
CA MET A 326 18.44 -1.93 -18.37
C MET A 326 19.70 -2.78 -18.25
N THR A 327 20.08 -3.12 -17.03
CA THR A 327 21.26 -3.94 -16.75
C THR A 327 20.92 -5.06 -15.74
N GLY A 328 21.66 -6.14 -15.80
CA GLY A 328 21.50 -7.27 -14.89
C GLY A 328 22.23 -8.52 -15.39
N ALA A 329 22.54 -9.42 -14.48
CA ALA A 329 23.28 -10.65 -14.80
C ALA A 329 22.44 -11.72 -15.53
N THR A 330 21.11 -11.63 -15.50
CA THR A 330 20.17 -12.69 -15.92
C THR A 330 19.10 -12.19 -16.89
N LEU A 331 19.44 -11.21 -17.75
CA LEU A 331 18.50 -10.64 -18.71
C LEU A 331 18.33 -11.46 -19.98
N THR A 332 19.19 -12.48 -20.20
CA THR A 332 19.13 -13.33 -21.40
C THR A 332 18.74 -14.75 -21.07
N ILE A 333 18.00 -15.38 -21.99
CA ILE A 333 17.73 -16.82 -21.99
C ILE A 333 18.44 -17.40 -23.21
N GLN A 334 19.44 -18.25 -23.01
CA GLN A 334 20.29 -18.83 -24.06
C GLN A 334 21.02 -17.76 -24.92
N GLY A 335 21.27 -16.58 -24.35
CA GLY A 335 21.92 -15.46 -25.05
C GLY A 335 20.96 -14.50 -25.76
N GLU A 336 19.66 -14.77 -25.75
CA GLU A 336 18.63 -13.96 -26.41
C GLU A 336 17.85 -13.12 -25.39
N PHE A 337 17.52 -11.86 -25.73
CA PHE A 337 16.78 -10.93 -24.88
C PHE A 337 15.26 -10.95 -25.10
N ASP A 338 14.75 -11.67 -26.09
CA ASP A 338 13.36 -11.63 -26.55
C ASP A 338 12.36 -11.76 -25.39
N ALA A 339 12.55 -12.74 -24.52
CA ALA A 339 11.65 -12.97 -23.40
C ALA A 339 11.61 -11.79 -22.41
N MET A 340 12.74 -11.09 -22.20
CA MET A 340 12.80 -9.92 -21.33
C MET A 340 12.24 -8.67 -22.01
N ARG A 341 12.47 -8.51 -23.30
CA ARG A 341 11.86 -7.41 -24.08
C ARG A 341 10.35 -7.47 -24.06
N ASP A 342 9.78 -8.66 -24.28
CA ASP A 342 8.33 -8.87 -24.25
C ASP A 342 7.75 -8.57 -22.86
N ARG A 343 8.37 -9.09 -21.80
CA ARG A 343 7.88 -8.93 -20.43
C ARG A 343 7.99 -7.51 -19.91
N LEU A 344 9.07 -6.81 -20.28
CA LEU A 344 9.32 -5.45 -19.83
C LEU A 344 8.78 -4.38 -20.79
N GLY A 345 8.22 -4.79 -21.94
CA GLY A 345 7.69 -3.84 -22.92
C GLY A 345 8.78 -2.99 -23.59
N PHE A 346 9.98 -3.53 -23.81
CA PHE A 346 11.15 -2.81 -24.30
C PHE A 346 11.56 -3.34 -25.69
N ALA A 347 10.69 -3.13 -26.68
CA ALA A 347 10.77 -3.79 -27.98
C ALA A 347 11.99 -3.39 -28.83
N ASP A 348 12.34 -2.09 -28.87
CA ASP A 348 13.39 -1.52 -29.73
C ASP A 348 14.61 -1.15 -28.87
N ALA A 349 15.34 -2.17 -28.39
CA ALA A 349 16.54 -1.95 -27.57
C ALA A 349 17.80 -2.37 -28.32
N GLU A 350 18.87 -1.61 -28.10
CA GLU A 350 20.23 -2.03 -28.43
C GLU A 350 20.70 -3.05 -27.39
N GLU A 351 21.24 -4.19 -27.82
CA GLU A 351 21.56 -5.32 -26.94
C GLU A 351 23.07 -5.48 -26.82
N VAL A 352 23.55 -5.63 -25.56
CA VAL A 352 24.96 -5.86 -25.28
C VAL A 352 25.09 -7.00 -24.27
N VAL A 353 25.92 -7.98 -24.58
CA VAL A 353 26.28 -9.09 -23.68
C VAL A 353 27.76 -9.03 -23.38
N GLU A 354 28.09 -8.73 -22.13
CA GLU A 354 29.47 -8.75 -21.65
C GLU A 354 29.78 -10.08 -20.98
N GLN A 355 30.94 -10.63 -21.30
CA GLN A 355 31.40 -11.87 -20.69
C GLN A 355 31.92 -11.66 -19.27
N SER A 356 31.67 -12.62 -18.39
CA SER A 356 32.21 -12.57 -17.02
C SER A 356 33.74 -12.52 -17.06
N PRO A 357 34.37 -11.60 -16.29
CA PRO A 357 35.83 -11.53 -16.18
C PRO A 357 36.42 -12.73 -15.42
N PHE A 358 35.58 -13.53 -14.76
CA PHE A 358 36.04 -14.67 -13.94
C PHE A 358 36.19 -15.92 -14.77
N ASN A 359 37.32 -16.61 -14.61
CA ASN A 359 37.54 -17.91 -15.21
C ASN A 359 36.95 -19.02 -14.34
N TYR A 360 35.64 -19.30 -14.53
CA TYR A 360 34.94 -20.33 -13.73
C TYR A 360 35.54 -21.72 -13.86
N LYS A 361 36.08 -22.10 -15.03
CA LYS A 361 36.71 -23.40 -15.23
C LYS A 361 37.95 -23.61 -14.36
N LYS A 362 38.62 -22.50 -14.01
CA LYS A 362 39.83 -22.53 -13.16
C LYS A 362 39.52 -22.27 -11.69
N ASN A 363 38.54 -21.43 -11.43
CA ASN A 363 38.30 -20.87 -10.09
C ASN A 363 37.11 -21.50 -9.35
N VAL A 364 36.35 -22.41 -10.02
CA VAL A 364 35.18 -23.05 -9.42
C VAL A 364 35.34 -24.57 -9.48
N LEU A 365 35.13 -25.21 -8.35
CA LEU A 365 35.00 -26.67 -8.25
C LEU A 365 33.53 -26.99 -7.93
N LEU A 366 32.86 -27.66 -8.86
CA LEU A 366 31.51 -28.17 -8.64
C LEU A 366 31.59 -29.58 -8.09
N VAL A 367 31.17 -29.78 -6.85
CA VAL A 367 31.06 -31.10 -6.21
C VAL A 367 29.60 -31.55 -6.21
N THR A 368 29.31 -32.68 -6.80
CA THR A 368 27.96 -33.26 -6.86
C THR A 368 27.95 -34.66 -6.20
N PRO A 369 27.79 -34.74 -4.87
CA PRO A 369 27.74 -36.02 -4.19
C PRO A 369 26.52 -36.84 -4.68
N SER A 370 26.74 -38.09 -5.02
CA SER A 370 25.68 -39.00 -5.51
C SER A 370 24.92 -39.74 -4.40
N ASP A 371 25.40 -39.62 -3.18
CA ASP A 371 24.90 -40.32 -2.00
C ASP A 371 24.20 -39.42 -0.98
N MET A 372 23.88 -38.16 -1.40
CA MET A 372 23.10 -37.25 -0.57
C MET A 372 21.69 -37.78 -0.33
N PRO A 373 21.23 -37.79 0.92
CA PRO A 373 19.83 -38.10 1.21
C PRO A 373 18.88 -37.06 0.61
N PRO A 374 17.59 -37.38 0.39
CA PRO A 374 16.60 -36.39 -0.04
C PRO A 374 16.53 -35.17 0.87
N ILE A 375 16.23 -34.00 0.29
CA ILE A 375 16.27 -32.71 0.99
C ILE A 375 15.31 -32.63 2.19
N ASP A 376 14.25 -33.40 2.19
CA ASP A 376 13.26 -33.52 3.27
C ASP A 376 13.65 -34.62 4.32
N SER A 377 14.77 -35.27 4.14
CA SER A 377 15.28 -36.26 5.09
C SER A 377 15.86 -35.59 6.34
N PRO A 378 15.57 -36.10 7.57
CA PRO A 378 16.23 -35.61 8.79
C PRO A 378 17.75 -35.75 8.80
N LYS A 379 18.32 -36.55 7.89
CA LYS A 379 19.78 -36.73 7.74
C LYS A 379 20.42 -35.79 6.75
N TYR A 380 19.62 -34.95 6.05
CA TYR A 380 20.16 -34.07 4.99
C TYR A 380 21.16 -33.05 5.52
N GLU A 381 20.82 -32.37 6.61
CA GLU A 381 21.67 -31.35 7.22
C GLU A 381 23.01 -31.93 7.72
N GLN A 382 22.98 -33.12 8.30
CA GLN A 382 24.18 -33.81 8.75
C GLN A 382 25.07 -34.21 7.55
N ALA A 383 24.49 -34.80 6.50
CA ALA A 383 25.21 -35.17 5.30
C ALA A 383 25.80 -33.92 4.57
N LEU A 384 25.08 -32.81 4.58
CA LEU A 384 25.58 -31.52 4.02
C LEU A 384 26.80 -31.03 4.80
N GLY A 385 26.76 -31.07 6.14
CA GLY A 385 27.89 -30.70 6.98
C GLY A 385 29.13 -31.60 6.78
N ASP A 386 28.93 -32.88 6.54
CA ASP A 386 30.01 -33.83 6.25
C ASP A 386 30.69 -33.55 4.88
N VAL A 387 29.96 -32.99 3.89
CA VAL A 387 30.51 -32.57 2.60
C VAL A 387 31.30 -31.27 2.72
N GLU A 388 30.91 -30.35 3.62
CA GLU A 388 31.61 -29.08 3.82
C GLU A 388 32.96 -29.22 4.57
N ILE A 389 33.11 -30.28 5.35
CA ILE A 389 34.33 -30.51 6.18
C ILE A 389 35.36 -31.39 5.45
N GLY A 390 35.00 -32.10 4.39
CA GLY A 390 35.88 -32.93 3.59
C GLY A 390 36.54 -32.20 2.43
#